data_96dd51857814b607fe5c6b15e5ac1a7d
#
_entry.id   96dd51857814b607fe5c6b15e5ac1a7d
#
_cell.length_a   1.000
_cell.length_b   1.000
_cell.length_c   1.000
_cell.angle_alpha   90.00
_cell.angle_beta   90.00
_cell.angle_gamma   90.00
#
_symmetry.space_group_name_H-M   'P 1'
#
loop_
_entity.id
_entity.type
_entity.pdbx_description
1 polymer ?
#
loop_
_entity_poly.entity_id
_entity_poly.type
_entity_poly.pdbx_seq_one_letter_code
_entity_poly.pdbx_strand_id
1 'polypeptide(L)'
;MVDTKQTKTIGEHYAAAELARRGWAPALTRDGLARTDILAVHTGSGRRLVEVQVKTAMNTAWKYVNWQLGEKSQQPSASETEYFVMVGVLSDLAVPPRFFVLPRAHVAAAAWIGHQHWLTEPGIPTGQRNAPASRSRVHVRTFERYEDRWELLELDESACPVLLPPEFRGYALEDRVGLPEGHAWRDGLPSW
;
A
#
# COMPACT_ATOMS: atom_id res chain seq x y z
N MET A 1 22.23 5.80 -11.46
CA MET A 1 20.83 5.90 -10.97
C MET A 1 20.15 4.60 -11.33
N VAL A 2 19.55 3.90 -10.36
CA VAL A 2 18.82 2.64 -10.60
C VAL A 2 17.54 3.01 -11.37
N ASP A 3 17.21 2.32 -12.45
CA ASP A 3 16.02 2.57 -13.23
C ASP A 3 14.74 2.02 -12.55
N THR A 4 13.57 2.36 -13.09
CA THR A 4 12.28 1.94 -12.51
C THR A 4 12.09 0.42 -12.53
N LYS A 5 12.60 -0.26 -13.56
CA LYS A 5 12.50 -1.73 -13.66
C LYS A 5 13.38 -2.42 -12.63
N GLN A 6 14.61 -1.93 -12.46
CA GLN A 6 15.52 -2.43 -11.42
C GLN A 6 14.94 -2.19 -10.03
N THR A 7 14.37 -1.00 -9.77
CA THR A 7 13.72 -0.68 -8.49
C THR A 7 12.56 -1.64 -8.20
N LYS A 8 11.71 -1.95 -9.20
CA LYS A 8 10.63 -2.95 -9.07
C LYS A 8 11.21 -4.32 -8.70
N THR A 9 12.18 -4.80 -9.47
CA THR A 9 12.84 -6.10 -9.25
C THR A 9 13.45 -6.21 -7.84
N ILE A 10 14.14 -5.16 -7.37
CA ILE A 10 14.71 -5.12 -6.01
C ILE A 10 13.61 -5.37 -4.96
N GLY A 11 12.50 -4.64 -5.03
CA GLY A 11 11.44 -4.78 -4.05
C GLY A 11 10.74 -6.13 -4.07
N GLU A 12 10.45 -6.67 -5.26
CA GLU A 12 9.83 -7.98 -5.40
C GLU A 12 10.69 -9.09 -4.79
N HIS A 13 12.00 -9.06 -5.02
CA HIS A 13 12.91 -10.05 -4.46
C HIS A 13 13.09 -9.89 -2.95
N TYR A 14 13.17 -8.67 -2.43
CA TYR A 14 13.19 -8.42 -0.99
C TYR A 14 11.88 -8.90 -0.32
N ALA A 15 10.72 -8.56 -0.89
CA ALA A 15 9.44 -9.01 -0.35
C ALA A 15 9.31 -10.53 -0.36
N ALA A 16 9.72 -11.21 -1.44
CA ALA A 16 9.73 -12.66 -1.53
C ALA A 16 10.66 -13.30 -0.48
N ALA A 17 11.87 -12.74 -0.28
CA ALA A 17 12.81 -13.23 0.73
C ALA A 17 12.23 -13.08 2.15
N GLU A 18 11.59 -11.94 2.46
CA GLU A 18 10.99 -11.71 3.77
C GLU A 18 9.76 -12.59 4.02
N LEU A 19 8.95 -12.85 3.00
CA LEU A 19 7.86 -13.83 3.07
C LEU A 19 8.40 -15.23 3.36
N ALA A 20 9.44 -15.66 2.65
CA ALA A 20 10.06 -16.99 2.84
C ALA A 20 10.61 -17.17 4.27
N ARG A 21 11.26 -16.15 4.82
CA ARG A 21 11.77 -16.17 6.21
C ARG A 21 10.66 -16.32 7.26
N ARG A 22 9.41 -15.97 6.91
CA ARG A 22 8.24 -16.04 7.81
C ARG A 22 7.32 -17.23 7.54
N GLY A 23 7.82 -18.23 6.83
CA GLY A 23 7.08 -19.48 6.61
C GLY A 23 6.07 -19.40 5.46
N TRP A 24 6.20 -18.44 4.56
CA TRP A 24 5.43 -18.42 3.32
C TRP A 24 6.24 -19.01 2.16
N ALA A 25 5.59 -19.67 1.23
CA ALA A 25 6.17 -20.12 -0.04
C ALA A 25 5.79 -19.12 -1.15
N PRO A 26 6.61 -18.10 -1.45
CA PRO A 26 6.31 -17.08 -2.43
C PRO A 26 6.62 -17.57 -3.86
N ALA A 27 5.75 -17.23 -4.81
CA ALA A 27 5.94 -17.42 -6.24
C ALA A 27 5.78 -16.06 -6.96
N LEU A 28 6.82 -15.59 -7.64
CA LEU A 28 6.77 -14.38 -8.47
C LEU A 28 5.95 -14.65 -9.73
N THR A 29 4.99 -13.76 -10.05
CA THR A 29 4.04 -13.96 -11.15
C THR A 29 4.57 -13.51 -12.52
N ARG A 30 5.69 -12.83 -12.59
CA ARG A 30 6.35 -12.36 -13.82
C ARG A 30 5.40 -11.66 -14.80
N ASP A 31 4.63 -10.69 -14.31
CA ASP A 31 3.64 -9.93 -15.09
C ASP A 31 2.45 -10.77 -15.63
N GLY A 32 2.32 -12.04 -15.21
CA GLY A 32 1.24 -12.94 -15.65
C GLY A 32 -0.11 -12.68 -14.99
N LEU A 33 -0.14 -11.99 -13.86
CA LEU A 33 -1.37 -11.62 -13.15
C LEU A 33 -1.43 -10.10 -12.96
N ALA A 34 -2.55 -9.52 -13.38
CA ALA A 34 -2.82 -8.13 -13.09
C ALA A 34 -2.97 -7.96 -11.56
N ARG A 35 -2.40 -6.88 -11.00
CA ARG A 35 -2.51 -6.52 -9.57
C ARG A 35 -1.73 -7.41 -8.59
N THR A 36 -1.06 -8.50 -9.05
CA THR A 36 -0.39 -9.47 -8.18
C THR A 36 1.03 -9.69 -8.67
N ASP A 37 2.01 -9.33 -7.86
CA ASP A 37 3.43 -9.55 -8.15
C ASP A 37 3.95 -10.86 -7.51
N ILE A 38 3.34 -11.29 -6.39
CA ILE A 38 3.68 -12.51 -5.65
C ILE A 38 2.41 -13.24 -5.23
N LEU A 39 2.31 -14.53 -5.53
CA LEU A 39 1.41 -15.46 -4.87
C LEU A 39 2.17 -16.14 -3.73
N ALA A 40 1.65 -16.12 -2.50
CA ALA A 40 2.32 -16.75 -1.39
C ALA A 40 1.39 -17.70 -0.63
N VAL A 41 1.87 -18.91 -0.36
CA VAL A 41 1.15 -19.91 0.40
C VAL A 41 1.84 -20.10 1.75
N HIS A 42 1.10 -19.96 2.85
CA HIS A 42 1.63 -20.25 4.18
C HIS A 42 1.95 -21.74 4.32
N THR A 43 3.16 -22.10 4.77
CA THR A 43 3.63 -23.48 4.82
C THR A 43 3.12 -24.25 6.05
N GLY A 44 2.58 -23.54 7.03
CA GLY A 44 1.98 -24.12 8.24
C GLY A 44 0.55 -24.63 8.03
N SER A 45 -0.18 -24.78 9.13
CA SER A 45 -1.57 -25.24 9.14
C SER A 45 -2.49 -24.32 8.35
N GLY A 46 -3.43 -24.91 7.61
CA GLY A 46 -4.43 -24.17 6.84
C GLY A 46 -4.01 -23.75 5.42
N ARG A 47 -2.73 -23.76 5.08
CA ARG A 47 -2.22 -23.43 3.75
C ARG A 47 -2.87 -22.15 3.15
N ARG A 48 -3.00 -21.10 3.96
CA ARG A 48 -3.56 -19.82 3.50
C ARG A 48 -2.79 -19.32 2.26
N LEU A 49 -3.53 -18.87 1.26
CA LEU A 49 -2.97 -18.25 0.07
C LEU A 49 -3.28 -16.75 0.13
N VAL A 50 -2.27 -15.93 -0.17
CA VAL A 50 -2.41 -14.47 -0.30
C VAL A 50 -1.85 -13.98 -1.62
N GLU A 51 -2.45 -12.91 -2.14
CA GLU A 51 -2.01 -12.17 -3.30
C GLU A 51 -1.32 -10.89 -2.85
N VAL A 52 -0.06 -10.73 -3.21
CA VAL A 52 0.74 -9.58 -2.80
C VAL A 52 1.11 -8.74 -4.01
N GLN A 53 0.74 -7.46 -3.99
CA GLN A 53 1.29 -6.46 -4.88
C GLN A 53 2.45 -5.74 -4.19
N VAL A 54 3.58 -5.65 -4.87
CA VAL A 54 4.76 -4.97 -4.33
C VAL A 54 4.89 -3.57 -4.94
N LYS A 55 5.15 -2.59 -4.10
CA LYS A 55 5.48 -1.22 -4.53
C LYS A 55 6.79 -0.80 -3.91
N THR A 56 7.76 -0.46 -4.73
CA THR A 56 9.09 -0.08 -4.26
C THR A 56 9.34 1.40 -4.49
N ALA A 57 9.86 2.07 -3.48
CA ALA A 57 10.36 3.44 -3.60
C ALA A 57 11.81 3.51 -3.14
N MET A 58 12.65 4.16 -3.92
CA MET A 58 14.06 4.41 -3.60
C MET A 58 14.31 5.91 -3.46
N ASN A 59 15.03 6.31 -2.40
CA ASN A 59 15.40 7.70 -2.20
C ASN A 59 16.71 7.82 -1.40
N THR A 60 17.20 9.04 -1.18
CA THR A 60 18.43 9.31 -0.41
C THR A 60 18.19 9.40 1.09
N ALA A 61 16.95 9.65 1.53
CA ALA A 61 16.56 9.72 2.94
C ALA A 61 15.09 9.33 3.12
N TRP A 62 14.75 8.75 4.29
CA TRP A 62 13.41 8.26 4.60
C TRP A 62 12.31 9.31 4.44
N LYS A 63 12.56 10.56 4.79
CA LYS A 63 11.59 11.66 4.65
C LYS A 63 11.16 11.95 3.20
N TYR A 64 11.91 11.47 2.22
CA TYR A 64 11.60 11.62 0.79
C TYR A 64 11.01 10.34 0.18
N VAL A 65 11.00 9.22 0.91
CA VAL A 65 10.40 7.98 0.43
C VAL A 65 8.89 8.15 0.33
N ASN A 66 8.38 7.94 -0.87
CA ASN A 66 6.95 7.94 -1.16
C ASN A 66 6.66 7.02 -2.35
N TRP A 67 5.48 6.44 -2.36
CA TRP A 67 5.02 5.57 -3.43
C TRP A 67 3.96 6.28 -4.27
N GLN A 68 4.07 6.17 -5.59
CA GLN A 68 3.02 6.59 -6.50
C GLN A 68 1.93 5.51 -6.53
N LEU A 69 0.74 5.86 -6.03
CA LEU A 69 -0.40 4.98 -5.87
C LEU A 69 -1.58 5.54 -6.68
N GLY A 70 -1.46 5.44 -8.00
CA GLY A 70 -2.47 5.92 -8.92
C GLY A 70 -3.73 5.03 -8.93
N GLU A 71 -4.63 5.28 -9.88
CA GLU A 71 -5.97 4.69 -10.00
C GLU A 71 -6.02 3.17 -9.80
N LYS A 72 -5.04 2.42 -10.36
CA LYS A 72 -4.99 0.95 -10.19
C LYS A 72 -4.80 0.51 -8.74
N SER A 73 -4.07 1.31 -7.93
CA SER A 73 -3.87 1.02 -6.51
C SER A 73 -5.04 1.48 -5.65
N GLN A 74 -5.92 2.32 -6.20
CA GLN A 74 -7.12 2.84 -5.54
C GLN A 74 -8.38 1.99 -5.84
N GLN A 75 -8.25 0.98 -6.69
CA GLN A 75 -9.33 0.04 -6.95
C GLN A 75 -9.63 -0.82 -5.72
N PRO A 76 -10.92 -1.11 -5.44
CA PRO A 76 -11.30 -1.96 -4.32
C PRO A 76 -10.70 -3.36 -4.45
N SER A 77 -10.61 -4.05 -3.32
CA SER A 77 -10.20 -5.46 -3.25
C SER A 77 -11.19 -6.34 -4.00
N ALA A 78 -10.69 -7.36 -4.66
CA ALA A 78 -11.51 -8.40 -5.29
C ALA A 78 -11.65 -9.64 -4.37
N SER A 79 -10.81 -9.74 -3.33
CA SER A 79 -10.84 -10.81 -2.36
C SER A 79 -10.32 -10.34 -0.99
N GLU A 80 -10.59 -11.13 0.06
CA GLU A 80 -10.12 -10.89 1.43
C GLU A 80 -8.61 -11.16 1.62
N THR A 81 -7.92 -11.61 0.58
CA THR A 81 -6.52 -12.02 0.64
C THR A 81 -5.59 -11.16 -0.22
N GLU A 82 -6.04 -9.99 -0.65
CA GLU A 82 -5.22 -9.05 -1.42
C GLU A 82 -4.49 -8.06 -0.52
N TYR A 83 -3.16 -8.07 -0.62
CA TYR A 83 -2.27 -7.24 0.19
C TYR A 83 -1.27 -6.45 -0.65
N PHE A 84 -0.78 -5.37 -0.07
CA PHE A 84 0.41 -4.69 -0.54
C PHE A 84 1.59 -4.92 0.41
N VAL A 85 2.76 -5.09 -0.16
CA VAL A 85 4.04 -4.91 0.53
C VAL A 85 4.71 -3.68 -0.07
N MET A 86 4.73 -2.61 0.72
CA MET A 86 5.40 -1.37 0.35
C MET A 86 6.85 -1.45 0.79
N VAL A 87 7.78 -1.38 -0.14
CA VAL A 87 9.22 -1.50 0.12
C VAL A 87 9.87 -0.14 -0.02
N GLY A 88 10.46 0.35 1.06
CA GLY A 88 11.30 1.55 1.06
C GLY A 88 12.78 1.15 1.02
N VAL A 89 13.55 1.78 0.14
CA VAL A 89 14.99 1.52 0.00
C VAL A 89 15.73 2.85 -0.03
N LEU A 90 16.86 2.94 0.65
CA LEU A 90 17.75 4.08 0.49
C LEU A 90 18.85 3.77 -0.53
N SER A 91 19.40 4.82 -1.14
CA SER A 91 20.55 4.71 -2.04
C SER A 91 21.83 4.26 -1.32
N ASP A 92 21.88 4.44 0.01
CA ASP A 92 22.95 3.93 0.86
C ASP A 92 22.72 2.43 1.08
N LEU A 93 23.61 1.62 0.52
CA LEU A 93 23.53 0.15 0.59
C LEU A 93 23.80 -0.41 2.00
N ALA A 94 24.33 0.38 2.93
CA ALA A 94 24.50 -0.02 4.31
C ALA A 94 23.20 0.04 5.12
N VAL A 95 22.18 0.73 4.61
CA VAL A 95 20.89 0.87 5.28
C VAL A 95 19.93 -0.22 4.78
N PRO A 96 19.40 -1.08 5.68
CA PRO A 96 18.47 -2.12 5.28
C PRO A 96 17.14 -1.52 4.75
N PRO A 97 16.46 -2.25 3.84
CA PRO A 97 15.12 -1.85 3.40
C PRO A 97 14.11 -1.88 4.55
N ARG A 98 13.05 -1.08 4.44
CA ARG A 98 11.88 -1.10 5.34
C ARG A 98 10.68 -1.65 4.59
N PHE A 99 9.86 -2.42 5.29
CA PHE A 99 8.69 -3.09 4.74
C PHE A 99 7.43 -2.65 5.48
N PHE A 100 6.38 -2.37 4.72
CA PHE A 100 5.08 -2.01 5.28
C PHE A 100 4.05 -2.94 4.65
N VAL A 101 3.34 -3.69 5.48
CA VAL A 101 2.37 -4.71 5.03
C VAL A 101 0.97 -4.20 5.27
N LEU A 102 0.17 -4.11 4.23
CA LEU A 102 -1.16 -3.51 4.29
C LEU A 102 -2.19 -4.30 3.47
N PRO A 103 -3.43 -4.44 3.97
CA PRO A 103 -4.56 -4.82 3.13
C PRO A 103 -4.75 -3.85 1.97
N ARG A 104 -5.24 -4.33 0.84
CA ARG A 104 -5.45 -3.50 -0.35
C ARG A 104 -6.42 -2.34 -0.09
N ALA A 105 -7.52 -2.57 0.61
CA ALA A 105 -8.48 -1.51 0.93
C ALA A 105 -7.83 -0.36 1.72
N HIS A 106 -6.92 -0.65 2.65
CA HIS A 106 -6.22 0.38 3.42
C HIS A 106 -5.33 1.25 2.52
N VAL A 107 -4.65 0.63 1.54
CA VAL A 107 -3.84 1.37 0.55
C VAL A 107 -4.72 2.22 -0.36
N ALA A 108 -5.84 1.67 -0.83
CA ALA A 108 -6.79 2.38 -1.67
C ALA A 108 -7.37 3.62 -0.95
N ALA A 109 -7.81 3.44 0.30
CA ALA A 109 -8.28 4.53 1.14
C ALA A 109 -7.20 5.60 1.37
N ALA A 110 -5.99 5.20 1.77
CA ALA A 110 -4.90 6.13 2.03
C ALA A 110 -4.51 6.96 0.81
N ALA A 111 -4.41 6.33 -0.36
CA ALA A 111 -4.06 7.00 -1.60
C ALA A 111 -5.14 7.99 -2.04
N TRP A 112 -6.40 7.61 -1.93
CA TRP A 112 -7.55 8.47 -2.26
C TRP A 112 -7.67 9.64 -1.29
N ILE A 113 -7.77 9.34 0.01
CA ILE A 113 -7.98 10.37 1.05
C ILE A 113 -6.86 11.41 0.99
N GLY A 114 -5.60 10.98 0.97
CA GLY A 114 -4.47 11.90 0.90
C GLY A 114 -4.48 12.77 -0.35
N HIS A 115 -4.85 12.21 -1.51
CA HIS A 115 -4.93 12.94 -2.76
C HIS A 115 -6.11 13.93 -2.80
N GLN A 116 -7.32 13.48 -2.43
CA GLN A 116 -8.52 14.33 -2.42
C GLN A 116 -8.42 15.44 -1.38
N HIS A 117 -7.93 15.11 -0.17
CA HIS A 117 -7.70 16.12 0.85
C HIS A 117 -6.74 17.21 0.35
N TRP A 118 -5.63 16.83 -0.30
CA TRP A 118 -4.70 17.79 -0.89
C TRP A 118 -5.34 18.61 -2.03
N LEU A 119 -6.11 17.98 -2.92
CA LEU A 119 -6.77 18.68 -4.04
C LEU A 119 -7.78 19.73 -3.57
N THR A 120 -8.52 19.41 -2.50
CA THR A 120 -9.68 20.16 -2.04
C THR A 120 -9.43 20.90 -0.73
N GLU A 121 -8.17 21.09 -0.35
CA GLU A 121 -7.78 21.74 0.91
C GLU A 121 -8.41 23.13 1.04
N PRO A 122 -9.09 23.42 2.16
CA PRO A 122 -9.70 24.74 2.38
C PRO A 122 -8.67 25.86 2.29
N GLY A 123 -9.07 26.96 1.63
CA GLY A 123 -8.20 28.13 1.40
C GLY A 123 -7.31 28.07 0.16
N ILE A 124 -7.28 26.94 -0.55
CA ILE A 124 -6.61 26.83 -1.84
C ILE A 124 -7.61 27.17 -2.96
N PRO A 125 -7.32 28.14 -3.83
CA PRO A 125 -8.19 28.48 -4.95
C PRO A 125 -8.48 27.31 -5.87
N THR A 126 -9.72 27.18 -6.32
CA THR A 126 -10.16 26.13 -7.24
C THR A 126 -9.29 26.14 -8.51
N GLY A 127 -8.77 24.96 -8.90
CA GLY A 127 -7.93 24.79 -10.09
C GLY A 127 -6.43 25.07 -9.87
N GLN A 128 -6.02 25.61 -8.73
CA GLN A 128 -4.59 25.75 -8.40
C GLN A 128 -3.90 24.40 -8.23
N ARG A 129 -4.60 23.40 -7.70
CA ARG A 129 -4.17 22.01 -7.64
C ARG A 129 -5.04 21.18 -8.58
N ASN A 130 -4.44 20.58 -9.58
CA ASN A 130 -5.15 19.87 -10.65
C ASN A 130 -4.51 18.52 -11.03
N ALA A 131 -3.66 17.96 -10.15
CA ALA A 131 -3.03 16.69 -10.44
C ALA A 131 -4.08 15.55 -10.52
N PRO A 132 -4.05 14.72 -11.60
CA PRO A 132 -4.98 13.59 -11.69
C PRO A 132 -4.67 12.51 -10.65
N ALA A 133 -5.65 11.67 -10.33
CA ALA A 133 -5.53 10.57 -9.38
C ALA A 133 -4.37 9.62 -9.71
N SER A 134 -4.02 9.47 -10.98
CA SER A 134 -2.86 8.68 -11.43
C SER A 134 -1.51 9.17 -10.85
N ARG A 135 -1.45 10.41 -10.37
CA ARG A 135 -0.27 11.01 -9.73
C ARG A 135 -0.33 11.02 -8.21
N SER A 136 -1.33 10.37 -7.62
CA SER A 136 -1.42 10.24 -6.16
C SER A 136 -0.13 9.67 -5.58
N ARG A 137 0.35 10.26 -4.48
CA ARG A 137 1.57 9.83 -3.77
C ARG A 137 1.29 9.71 -2.29
N VAL A 138 1.75 8.62 -1.70
CA VAL A 138 1.66 8.40 -0.27
C VAL A 138 3.06 8.33 0.32
N HIS A 139 3.33 9.14 1.34
CA HIS A 139 4.62 9.19 2.02
C HIS A 139 4.77 8.06 3.04
N VAL A 140 6.00 7.66 3.31
CA VAL A 140 6.34 6.60 4.27
C VAL A 140 5.66 6.80 5.62
N ARG A 141 5.57 8.02 6.14
CA ARG A 141 4.91 8.35 7.42
C ARG A 141 3.45 7.92 7.51
N THR A 142 2.73 7.89 6.38
CA THR A 142 1.32 7.47 6.35
C THR A 142 1.17 5.99 6.66
N PHE A 143 2.18 5.19 6.34
CA PHE A 143 2.19 3.76 6.55
C PHE A 143 3.06 3.32 7.74
N GLU A 144 3.57 4.25 8.54
CA GLU A 144 4.56 3.95 9.59
C GLU A 144 4.08 2.90 10.60
N ARG A 145 2.78 2.90 10.94
CA ARG A 145 2.19 1.90 11.85
C ARG A 145 2.00 0.51 11.20
N TYR A 146 2.20 0.38 9.90
CA TYR A 146 2.17 -0.88 9.17
C TYR A 146 3.57 -1.48 8.97
N GLU A 147 4.61 -0.83 9.49
CA GLU A 147 5.97 -1.35 9.38
C GLU A 147 6.08 -2.70 10.05
N ASP A 148 6.65 -3.67 9.32
CA ASP A 148 6.88 -5.05 9.73
C ASP A 148 5.62 -5.80 10.27
N ARG A 149 4.41 -5.37 9.87
CA ARG A 149 3.14 -5.98 10.30
C ARG A 149 2.80 -7.21 9.45
N TRP A 150 3.74 -8.15 9.34
CA TRP A 150 3.61 -9.36 8.53
C TRP A 150 2.49 -10.28 8.99
N GLU A 151 2.10 -10.24 10.27
CA GLU A 151 0.98 -10.98 10.83
C GLU A 151 -0.36 -10.62 10.20
N LEU A 152 -0.49 -9.45 9.58
CA LEU A 152 -1.71 -9.06 8.88
C LEU A 152 -2.02 -10.02 7.71
N LEU A 153 -1.02 -10.64 7.10
CA LEU A 153 -1.21 -11.62 6.03
C LEU A 153 -1.96 -12.90 6.50
N GLU A 154 -2.00 -13.14 7.80
CA GLU A 154 -2.71 -14.27 8.39
C GLU A 154 -4.20 -14.01 8.63
N LEU A 155 -4.63 -12.75 8.50
CA LEU A 155 -6.01 -12.30 8.68
C LEU A 155 -6.70 -12.10 7.34
N ASP A 156 -8.02 -12.08 7.31
CA ASP A 156 -8.78 -11.54 6.20
C ASP A 156 -8.71 -10.01 6.20
N GLU A 157 -8.79 -9.39 5.03
CA GLU A 157 -8.68 -7.93 4.91
C GLU A 157 -9.66 -7.20 5.84
N SER A 158 -10.91 -7.67 5.90
CA SER A 158 -11.97 -7.10 6.74
C SER A 158 -11.70 -7.24 8.24
N ALA A 159 -10.88 -8.19 8.66
CA ALA A 159 -10.49 -8.41 10.05
C ALA A 159 -9.21 -7.63 10.44
N CYS A 160 -8.52 -7.03 9.49
CA CYS A 160 -7.30 -6.29 9.77
C CYS A 160 -7.59 -4.96 10.48
N PRO A 161 -6.85 -4.62 11.56
CA PRO A 161 -6.98 -3.33 12.20
C PRO A 161 -6.53 -2.21 11.25
N VAL A 162 -7.29 -1.12 11.19
CA VAL A 162 -6.90 0.07 10.42
C VAL A 162 -5.84 0.84 11.21
N LEU A 163 -4.64 0.94 10.64
CA LEU A 163 -3.49 1.60 11.25
C LEU A 163 -3.10 2.90 10.52
N LEU A 164 -3.99 3.44 9.68
CA LEU A 164 -3.80 4.75 9.04
C LEU A 164 -3.75 5.87 10.10
N PRO A 165 -3.17 7.04 9.78
CA PRO A 165 -3.19 8.19 10.66
C PRO A 165 -4.62 8.52 11.09
N PRO A 166 -4.88 8.84 12.38
CA PRO A 166 -6.23 9.08 12.89
C PRO A 166 -7.00 10.17 12.13
N GLU A 167 -6.30 11.19 11.64
CA GLU A 167 -6.88 12.28 10.87
C GLU A 167 -7.51 11.81 9.55
N PHE A 168 -7.03 10.69 8.97
CA PHE A 168 -7.58 10.13 7.73
C PHE A 168 -9.05 9.71 7.90
N ARG A 169 -9.43 9.24 9.09
CA ARG A 169 -10.83 8.93 9.39
C ARG A 169 -11.71 10.17 9.30
N GLY A 170 -11.23 11.30 9.86
CA GLY A 170 -11.93 12.57 9.76
C GLY A 170 -12.08 13.03 8.31
N TYR A 171 -11.01 12.97 7.53
CA TYR A 171 -11.04 13.34 6.11
C TYR A 171 -11.98 12.46 5.28
N ALA A 172 -12.03 11.15 5.54
CA ALA A 172 -12.93 10.24 4.84
C ALA A 172 -14.42 10.57 5.04
N LEU A 173 -14.77 11.24 6.15
CA LEU A 173 -16.13 11.69 6.45
C LEU A 173 -16.50 13.04 5.81
N GLU A 174 -15.52 13.77 5.28
CA GLU A 174 -15.77 15.05 4.61
C GLU A 174 -16.28 14.82 3.18
N ASP A 175 -17.42 15.43 2.80
CA ASP A 175 -18.03 15.31 1.46
C ASP A 175 -17.04 15.62 0.32
N ARG A 176 -16.10 16.54 0.56
CA ARG A 176 -15.07 16.94 -0.42
C ARG A 176 -13.98 15.88 -0.62
N VAL A 177 -13.83 14.91 0.26
CA VAL A 177 -12.80 13.89 0.26
C VAL A 177 -13.40 12.51 0.00
N GLY A 178 -14.16 12.00 0.96
CA GLY A 178 -14.82 10.71 0.88
C GLY A 178 -13.87 9.53 0.68
N LEU A 179 -14.38 8.50 0.03
CA LEU A 179 -13.66 7.26 -0.31
C LEU A 179 -13.82 6.93 -1.80
N PRO A 180 -12.91 6.15 -2.40
CA PRO A 180 -13.03 5.76 -3.79
C PRO A 180 -14.31 4.97 -4.06
N GLU A 181 -14.79 5.00 -5.31
CA GLU A 181 -15.97 4.26 -5.71
C GLU A 181 -15.78 2.75 -5.50
N GLY A 182 -16.81 2.09 -4.97
CA GLY A 182 -16.80 0.65 -4.68
C GLY A 182 -15.96 0.26 -3.46
N HIS A 183 -15.40 1.21 -2.70
CA HIS A 183 -14.64 0.88 -1.49
C HIS A 183 -15.58 0.36 -0.39
N ALA A 184 -15.22 -0.78 0.25
CA ALA A 184 -16.05 -1.43 1.27
C ALA A 184 -16.41 -0.50 2.45
N TRP A 185 -15.55 0.44 2.81
CA TRP A 185 -15.79 1.38 3.91
C TRP A 185 -16.83 2.46 3.61
N ARG A 186 -17.36 2.54 2.38
CA ARG A 186 -18.47 3.47 2.05
C ARG A 186 -19.77 3.06 2.72
N ASP A 187 -19.96 1.77 2.97
CA ASP A 187 -21.14 1.23 3.65
C ASP A 187 -21.02 1.34 5.18
N GLY A 188 -19.82 1.58 5.69
CA GLY A 188 -19.54 1.78 7.10
C GLY A 188 -18.04 1.92 7.36
N LEU A 189 -17.62 3.08 7.87
CA LEU A 189 -16.23 3.31 8.25
C LEU A 189 -15.85 2.47 9.48
N PRO A 190 -14.77 1.70 9.41
CA PRO A 190 -14.25 1.01 10.59
C PRO A 190 -13.76 2.03 11.64
N SER A 191 -13.56 1.54 12.85
CA SER A 191 -12.81 2.28 13.89
C SER A 191 -11.31 2.15 13.63
N TRP A 192 -10.55 3.26 13.78
CA TRP A 192 -9.07 3.24 13.82
C TRP A 192 -8.48 4.40 14.61
#